data_7559a38821637859455ceed0392ae44f
#
_entry.id   7559a38821637859455ceed0392ae44f
#
_cell.length_a   1.000
_cell.length_b   1.000
_cell.length_c   1.000
_cell.angle_alpha   90.00
_cell.angle_beta   90.00
_cell.angle_gamma   90.00
#
_symmetry.space_group_name_H-M   'P 1'
#
loop_
_entity.id
_entity.type
_entity.pdbx_description
1 polymer ?
#
loop_
_entity_poly.entity_id
_entity_poly.type
_entity_poly.pdbx_seq_one_letter_code
_entity_poly.pdbx_strand_id
1 'polypeptide(L)'
;MTAISEPALLASLKTTFGYDHFREGQLEIVETLLRGDDAFVVMPTGAGKSLCYQLPAILSARKTIIVSPLVALIDDQVAALRQNGVAASKIHSHQSYDENANQWRRFAGPGAQLLYMSPERLMQPRMLEALKHQSVGMFVVDEAHCISKWGAAFRPEYEALSQLKTLFPEAQIAAFTATADEATRQDIVHKLSNQNCRVFVKGFDRPNLSLAVLAKEKWKERLVNLLEPKRGQSGIVYCLSLIHISEPTRRTPI
;
A
#
# COMPACT_ATOMS: atom_id res chain seq x y z
N MET A 1 14.32 -18.91 11.48
CA MET A 1 14.52 -17.63 12.19
C MET A 1 13.93 -17.76 13.59
N THR A 2 14.61 -17.29 14.62
CA THR A 2 14.07 -17.27 15.99
C THR A 2 12.84 -16.35 16.01
N ALA A 3 11.71 -16.82 16.53
CA ALA A 3 10.50 -16.00 16.63
C ALA A 3 10.79 -14.77 17.50
N ILE A 4 10.53 -13.58 16.95
CA ILE A 4 10.62 -12.33 17.70
C ILE A 4 9.45 -12.30 18.68
N SER A 5 9.71 -12.05 19.95
CA SER A 5 8.64 -12.01 20.97
C SER A 5 7.75 -10.79 20.80
N GLU A 6 6.48 -10.89 21.16
CA GLU A 6 5.53 -9.77 21.11
C GLU A 6 6.03 -8.51 21.84
N PRO A 7 6.62 -8.58 23.06
CA PRO A 7 7.21 -7.41 23.69
C PRO A 7 8.30 -6.72 22.87
N ALA A 8 9.11 -7.50 22.14
CA ALA A 8 10.14 -6.94 21.26
C ALA A 8 9.52 -6.28 20.01
N LEU A 9 8.41 -6.81 19.49
CA LEU A 9 7.65 -6.20 18.41
C LEU A 9 7.02 -4.88 18.84
N LEU A 10 6.44 -4.82 20.03
CA LEU A 10 5.87 -3.59 20.61
C LEU A 10 6.95 -2.53 20.86
N ALA A 11 8.12 -2.92 21.36
CA ALA A 11 9.24 -2.01 21.52
C ALA A 11 9.70 -1.41 20.18
N SER A 12 9.80 -2.23 19.13
CA SER A 12 10.17 -1.80 17.78
C SER A 12 9.10 -0.91 17.16
N LEU A 13 7.82 -1.23 17.36
CA LEU A 13 6.67 -0.44 16.92
C LEU A 13 6.73 0.97 17.54
N LYS A 14 6.96 1.05 18.86
CA LYS A 14 7.05 2.31 19.58
C LYS A 14 8.26 3.13 19.14
N THR A 15 9.43 2.51 19.06
CA THR A 15 10.67 3.21 18.71
C THR A 15 10.64 3.74 17.28
N THR A 16 10.08 2.97 16.33
CA THR A 16 10.13 3.33 14.91
C THR A 16 8.94 4.21 14.49
N PHE A 17 7.74 3.89 14.98
CA PHE A 17 6.49 4.53 14.50
C PHE A 17 5.77 5.35 15.57
N GLY A 18 6.23 5.31 16.84
CA GLY A 18 5.63 6.06 17.94
C GLY A 18 4.31 5.49 18.47
N TYR A 19 3.92 4.25 18.08
CA TYR A 19 2.68 3.62 18.53
C TYR A 19 2.94 2.67 19.71
N ASP A 20 2.10 2.73 20.74
CA ASP A 20 2.19 1.87 21.93
C ASP A 20 1.59 0.48 21.70
N HIS A 21 0.64 0.35 20.77
CA HIS A 21 -0.11 -0.89 20.54
C HIS A 21 -0.37 -1.10 19.05
N PHE A 22 -0.45 -2.36 18.65
CA PHE A 22 -0.99 -2.74 17.35
C PHE A 22 -2.50 -2.52 17.34
N ARG A 23 -3.02 -2.12 16.18
CA ARG A 23 -4.46 -2.17 15.94
C ARG A 23 -4.89 -3.61 15.72
N GLU A 24 -6.20 -3.86 15.86
CA GLU A 24 -6.78 -5.19 15.66
C GLU A 24 -6.31 -5.84 14.34
N GLY A 25 -5.79 -7.04 14.45
CA GLY A 25 -5.32 -7.86 13.35
C GLY A 25 -3.93 -7.50 12.79
N GLN A 26 -3.32 -6.37 13.17
CA GLN A 26 -1.99 -6.02 12.67
C GLN A 26 -0.89 -6.97 13.18
N LEU A 27 -0.93 -7.32 14.47
CA LEU A 27 0.08 -8.20 15.09
C LEU A 27 0.15 -9.55 14.37
N GLU A 28 -1.00 -10.19 14.12
CA GLU A 28 -1.06 -11.49 13.46
C GLU A 28 -0.47 -11.45 12.03
N ILE A 29 -0.70 -10.34 11.29
CA ILE A 29 -0.12 -10.15 9.96
C ILE A 29 1.39 -9.95 10.06
N VAL A 30 1.86 -9.10 10.98
CA VAL A 30 3.29 -8.86 11.23
C VAL A 30 4.02 -10.16 11.56
N GLU A 31 3.49 -10.96 12.47
CA GLU A 31 4.07 -12.26 12.83
C GLU A 31 4.10 -13.24 11.67
N THR A 32 3.04 -13.25 10.84
CA THR A 32 2.98 -14.10 9.64
C THR A 32 4.10 -13.74 8.67
N LEU A 33 4.30 -12.46 8.40
CA LEU A 33 5.37 -11.99 7.52
C LEU A 33 6.77 -12.23 8.11
N LEU A 34 6.94 -12.12 9.42
CA LEU A 34 8.20 -12.43 10.08
C LEU A 34 8.56 -13.93 10.06
N ARG A 35 7.57 -14.81 10.01
CA ARG A 35 7.79 -16.25 9.79
C ARG A 35 8.23 -16.59 8.37
N GLY A 36 8.03 -15.69 7.42
CA GLY A 36 8.33 -15.91 6.00
C GLY A 36 7.15 -16.49 5.20
N ASP A 37 5.95 -16.51 5.77
CA ASP A 37 4.75 -17.00 5.10
C ASP A 37 4.23 -15.97 4.08
N ASP A 38 3.73 -16.42 2.93
CA ASP A 38 3.00 -15.56 2.00
C ASP A 38 1.69 -15.09 2.65
N ALA A 39 1.31 -13.83 2.41
CA ALA A 39 0.09 -13.25 2.97
C ALA A 39 -0.70 -12.43 1.95
N PHE A 40 -2.01 -12.58 1.95
CA PHE A 40 -2.94 -11.68 1.28
C PHE A 40 -3.84 -10.98 2.31
N VAL A 41 -3.81 -9.67 2.31
CA VAL A 41 -4.41 -8.84 3.37
C VAL A 41 -5.40 -7.86 2.78
N VAL A 42 -6.66 -7.98 3.18
CA VAL A 42 -7.72 -7.02 2.90
C VAL A 42 -8.01 -6.24 4.17
N MET A 43 -7.65 -4.96 4.19
CA MET A 43 -7.89 -4.05 5.31
C MET A 43 -8.35 -2.69 4.79
N PRO A 44 -9.32 -2.04 5.41
CA PRO A 44 -9.82 -0.73 4.96
C PRO A 44 -8.73 0.35 4.95
N THR A 45 -8.97 1.39 4.16
CA THR A 45 -8.10 2.59 4.18
C THR A 45 -8.06 3.18 5.59
N GLY A 46 -6.88 3.58 6.05
CA GLY A 46 -6.68 4.11 7.39
C GLY A 46 -6.52 3.06 8.50
N ALA A 47 -6.66 1.76 8.21
CA ALA A 47 -6.42 0.69 9.18
C ALA A 47 -4.92 0.42 9.47
N GLY A 48 -4.01 1.10 8.75
CA GLY A 48 -2.57 0.96 8.95
C GLY A 48 -1.93 -0.21 8.22
N LYS A 49 -2.41 -0.52 7.00
CA LYS A 49 -1.83 -1.56 6.11
C LYS A 49 -0.32 -1.46 5.98
N SER A 50 0.19 -0.25 5.74
CA SER A 50 1.62 -0.02 5.48
C SER A 50 2.50 -0.48 6.63
N LEU A 51 2.07 -0.26 7.87
CA LEU A 51 2.78 -0.70 9.06
C LEU A 51 2.95 -2.23 9.10
N CYS A 52 1.92 -2.97 8.65
CA CYS A 52 1.94 -4.44 8.67
C CYS A 52 3.08 -5.06 7.84
N TYR A 53 3.54 -4.38 6.78
CA TYR A 53 4.68 -4.85 5.98
C TYR A 53 5.96 -4.05 6.26
N GLN A 54 5.87 -2.79 6.67
CA GLN A 54 7.04 -1.95 6.96
C GLN A 54 7.79 -2.46 8.19
N LEU A 55 7.08 -2.79 9.27
CA LEU A 55 7.72 -3.27 10.49
C LEU A 55 8.46 -4.59 10.27
N PRO A 56 7.87 -5.65 9.66
CA PRO A 56 8.62 -6.86 9.30
C PRO A 56 9.82 -6.58 8.38
N ALA A 57 9.67 -5.68 7.40
CA ALA A 57 10.75 -5.32 6.50
C ALA A 57 11.95 -4.68 7.23
N ILE A 58 11.67 -3.86 8.25
CA ILE A 58 12.71 -3.22 9.07
C ILE A 58 13.42 -4.23 9.98
N LEU A 59 12.67 -5.20 10.50
CA LEU A 59 13.19 -6.22 11.40
C LEU A 59 13.87 -7.40 10.66
N SER A 60 13.65 -7.52 9.37
CA SER A 60 14.25 -8.55 8.53
C SER A 60 15.72 -8.23 8.24
N ALA A 61 16.56 -9.28 8.18
CA ALA A 61 17.91 -9.17 7.65
C ALA A 61 17.97 -9.13 6.11
N ARG A 62 16.86 -9.43 5.43
CA ARG A 62 16.74 -9.49 3.97
C ARG A 62 16.04 -8.23 3.43
N LYS A 63 16.33 -7.91 2.18
CA LYS A 63 15.76 -6.72 1.50
C LYS A 63 14.30 -6.93 1.14
N THR A 64 13.52 -5.85 1.19
CA THR A 64 12.11 -5.83 0.83
C THR A 64 11.85 -4.86 -0.31
N ILE A 65 11.15 -5.34 -1.34
CA ILE A 65 10.68 -4.54 -2.47
C ILE A 65 9.19 -4.25 -2.28
N ILE A 66 8.81 -2.98 -2.30
CA ILE A 66 7.42 -2.56 -2.20
C ILE A 66 6.96 -1.99 -3.55
N VAL A 67 5.94 -2.61 -4.13
CA VAL A 67 5.35 -2.20 -5.39
C VAL A 67 4.08 -1.42 -5.12
N SER A 68 4.00 -0.20 -5.62
CA SER A 68 2.82 0.67 -5.50
C SER A 68 2.48 1.34 -6.83
N PRO A 69 1.18 1.51 -7.16
CA PRO A 69 0.75 2.05 -8.46
C PRO A 69 0.85 3.57 -8.57
N LEU A 70 1.05 4.26 -7.47
CA LEU A 70 0.98 5.71 -7.39
C LEU A 70 2.31 6.30 -6.92
N VAL A 71 2.97 7.06 -7.80
CA VAL A 71 4.26 7.71 -7.50
C VAL A 71 4.16 8.65 -6.30
N ALA A 72 3.09 9.44 -6.21
CA ALA A 72 2.88 10.34 -5.07
C ALA A 72 2.81 9.58 -3.75
N LEU A 73 2.14 8.42 -3.73
CA LEU A 73 2.08 7.56 -2.54
C LEU A 73 3.44 6.97 -2.18
N ILE A 74 4.24 6.59 -3.19
CA ILE A 74 5.63 6.14 -2.99
C ILE A 74 6.44 7.26 -2.31
N ASP A 75 6.30 8.49 -2.79
CA ASP A 75 7.03 9.65 -2.27
C ASP A 75 6.68 9.91 -0.80
N ASP A 76 5.39 9.93 -0.47
CA ASP A 76 4.89 10.15 0.88
C ASP A 76 5.33 9.03 1.84
N GLN A 77 5.22 7.77 1.44
CA GLN A 77 5.62 6.61 2.26
C GLN A 77 7.12 6.63 2.57
N VAL A 78 7.95 6.89 1.56
CA VAL A 78 9.40 6.95 1.75
C VAL A 78 9.81 8.17 2.58
N ALA A 79 9.16 9.32 2.41
CA ALA A 79 9.42 10.51 3.22
C ALA A 79 9.10 10.25 4.70
N ALA A 80 7.94 9.65 4.99
CA ALA A 80 7.54 9.30 6.36
C ALA A 80 8.51 8.29 7.01
N LEU A 81 8.92 7.24 6.27
CA LEU A 81 9.91 6.28 6.78
C LEU A 81 11.25 6.95 7.12
N ARG A 82 11.73 7.85 6.26
CA ARG A 82 12.98 8.57 6.49
C ARG A 82 12.90 9.54 7.69
N GLN A 83 11.76 10.18 7.89
CA GLN A 83 11.50 11.00 9.08
C GLN A 83 11.58 10.18 10.37
N ASN A 84 11.17 8.90 10.30
CA ASN A 84 11.28 7.95 11.40
C ASN A 84 12.65 7.28 11.49
N GLY A 85 13.67 7.76 10.77
CA GLY A 85 15.04 7.23 10.79
C GLY A 85 15.23 5.93 10.01
N VAL A 86 14.22 5.46 9.26
CA VAL A 86 14.32 4.22 8.47
C VAL A 86 14.96 4.48 7.12
N ALA A 87 15.98 3.68 6.78
CA ALA A 87 16.65 3.75 5.49
C ALA A 87 15.77 3.12 4.39
N ALA A 88 15.00 3.95 3.71
CA ALA A 88 14.16 3.58 2.57
C ALA A 88 14.61 4.28 1.29
N SER A 89 14.56 3.57 0.18
CA SER A 89 14.85 4.07 -1.18
C SER A 89 13.60 4.00 -2.05
N LYS A 90 13.57 4.78 -3.13
CA LYS A 90 12.49 4.79 -4.12
C LYS A 90 13.04 4.93 -5.53
N ILE A 91 12.42 4.24 -6.49
CA ILE A 91 12.77 4.31 -7.91
C ILE A 91 11.47 4.38 -8.72
N HIS A 92 11.27 5.48 -9.46
CA HIS A 92 10.09 5.68 -10.31
C HIS A 92 10.37 6.63 -11.49
N SER A 93 9.41 6.75 -12.41
CA SER A 93 9.54 7.47 -13.67
C SER A 93 9.68 9.00 -13.53
N HIS A 94 9.23 9.59 -12.41
CA HIS A 94 9.34 11.03 -12.18
C HIS A 94 10.71 11.47 -11.63
N GLN A 95 11.62 10.53 -11.42
CA GLN A 95 13.01 10.82 -11.03
C GLN A 95 13.92 10.77 -12.26
N SER A 96 14.96 11.59 -12.24
CA SER A 96 16.03 11.54 -13.24
C SER A 96 16.78 10.20 -13.18
N TYR A 97 17.55 9.93 -14.22
CA TYR A 97 18.41 8.73 -14.25
C TYR A 97 19.39 8.71 -13.07
N ASP A 98 20.04 9.85 -12.79
CA ASP A 98 21.04 9.95 -11.71
C ASP A 98 20.41 9.79 -10.33
N GLU A 99 19.23 10.35 -10.12
CA GLU A 99 18.48 10.14 -8.87
C GLU A 99 18.15 8.67 -8.68
N ASN A 100 17.59 8.00 -9.69
CA ASN A 100 17.29 6.57 -9.64
C ASN A 100 18.55 5.73 -9.40
N ALA A 101 19.67 6.06 -10.05
CA ALA A 101 20.94 5.38 -9.85
C ALA A 101 21.48 5.56 -8.42
N ASN A 102 21.34 6.77 -7.85
CA ASN A 102 21.70 7.03 -6.46
C ASN A 102 20.81 6.26 -5.48
N GLN A 103 19.49 6.21 -5.71
CA GLN A 103 18.58 5.42 -4.89
C GLN A 103 18.90 3.93 -4.95
N TRP A 104 19.23 3.41 -6.14
CA TRP A 104 19.69 2.04 -6.30
C TRP A 104 20.97 1.75 -5.51
N ARG A 105 21.99 2.59 -5.62
CA ARG A 105 23.25 2.42 -4.88
C ARG A 105 23.03 2.40 -3.36
N ARG A 106 22.13 3.24 -2.86
CA ARG A 106 21.74 3.23 -1.43
C ARG A 106 21.07 1.92 -1.03
N PHE A 107 20.16 1.42 -1.86
CA PHE A 107 19.48 0.15 -1.61
C PHE A 107 20.44 -1.05 -1.76
N ALA A 108 21.28 -1.06 -2.79
CA ALA A 108 22.23 -2.14 -3.01
C ALA A 108 23.33 -2.20 -1.93
N GLY A 109 23.62 -1.08 -1.26
CA GLY A 109 24.59 -0.98 -0.20
C GLY A 109 24.14 -1.59 1.13
N PRO A 110 25.03 -1.61 2.14
CA PRO A 110 24.70 -2.05 3.49
C PRO A 110 23.76 -1.06 4.16
N GLY A 111 22.76 -1.57 4.85
CA GLY A 111 21.87 -0.78 5.71
C GLY A 111 20.57 -0.27 5.07
N ALA A 112 20.39 -0.30 3.76
CA ALA A 112 19.11 0.01 3.14
C ALA A 112 18.31 -1.28 2.89
N GLN A 113 17.16 -1.41 3.53
CA GLN A 113 16.36 -2.64 3.50
C GLN A 113 15.09 -2.52 2.65
N LEU A 114 14.55 -1.31 2.46
CA LEU A 114 13.30 -1.07 1.75
C LEU A 114 13.55 -0.31 0.45
N LEU A 115 12.96 -0.82 -0.64
CA LEU A 115 12.92 -0.14 -1.93
C LEU A 115 11.50 -0.10 -2.46
N TYR A 116 10.97 1.11 -2.61
CA TYR A 116 9.68 1.36 -3.24
C TYR A 116 9.85 1.60 -4.74
N MET A 117 8.99 0.99 -5.55
CA MET A 117 8.99 1.22 -6.99
C MET A 117 7.63 0.98 -7.63
N SER A 118 7.46 1.46 -8.85
CA SER A 118 6.29 1.14 -9.67
C SER A 118 6.42 -0.26 -10.31
N PRO A 119 5.29 -0.91 -10.66
CA PRO A 119 5.32 -2.25 -11.26
C PRO A 119 6.08 -2.28 -12.58
N GLU A 120 5.93 -1.24 -13.42
CA GLU A 120 6.63 -1.12 -14.70
C GLU A 120 8.15 -1.08 -14.51
N ARG A 121 8.59 -0.45 -13.42
CA ARG A 121 10.00 -0.35 -13.12
C ARG A 121 10.56 -1.66 -12.60
N LEU A 122 9.82 -2.34 -11.73
CA LEU A 122 10.21 -3.64 -11.20
C LEU A 122 10.36 -4.68 -12.30
N MET A 123 9.40 -4.74 -13.22
CA MET A 123 9.35 -5.79 -14.26
C MET A 123 10.30 -5.54 -15.44
N GLN A 124 11.11 -4.48 -15.40
CA GLN A 124 12.17 -4.30 -16.41
C GLN A 124 13.24 -5.41 -16.28
N PRO A 125 13.65 -6.06 -17.39
CA PRO A 125 14.61 -7.16 -17.34
C PRO A 125 15.92 -6.82 -16.61
N ARG A 126 16.43 -5.60 -16.82
CA ARG A 126 17.64 -5.12 -16.11
C ARG A 126 17.43 -5.00 -14.60
N MET A 127 16.24 -4.60 -14.17
CA MET A 127 15.92 -4.49 -12.73
C MET A 127 15.79 -5.87 -12.11
N LEU A 128 15.07 -6.79 -12.76
CA LEU A 128 14.92 -8.17 -12.29
C LEU A 128 16.29 -8.85 -12.15
N GLU A 129 17.17 -8.69 -13.14
CA GLU A 129 18.52 -9.24 -13.08
C GLU A 129 19.35 -8.62 -11.95
N ALA A 130 19.28 -7.31 -11.76
CA ALA A 130 19.97 -6.63 -10.67
C ALA A 130 19.46 -7.09 -9.28
N LEU A 131 18.16 -7.38 -9.15
CA LEU A 131 17.56 -7.86 -7.90
C LEU A 131 17.96 -9.29 -7.56
N LYS A 132 18.26 -10.15 -8.54
CA LYS A 132 18.78 -11.51 -8.28
C LYS A 132 20.09 -11.51 -7.52
N HIS A 133 20.90 -10.47 -7.66
CA HIS A 133 22.14 -10.28 -6.92
C HIS A 133 21.94 -9.65 -5.54
N GLN A 134 20.71 -9.40 -5.14
CA GLN A 134 20.35 -8.87 -3.83
C GLN A 134 19.66 -9.96 -3.00
N SER A 135 19.88 -9.96 -1.70
CA SER A 135 19.18 -10.88 -0.79
C SER A 135 17.74 -10.44 -0.57
N VAL A 136 16.91 -10.46 -1.64
CA VAL A 136 15.49 -10.10 -1.54
C VAL A 136 14.76 -11.19 -0.78
N GLY A 137 14.10 -10.82 0.32
CA GLY A 137 13.33 -11.73 1.17
C GLY A 137 11.83 -11.58 1.00
N MET A 138 11.38 -10.40 0.60
CA MET A 138 9.94 -10.12 0.51
C MET A 138 9.64 -9.16 -0.65
N PHE A 139 8.61 -9.48 -1.40
CA PHE A 139 7.92 -8.55 -2.30
C PHE A 139 6.57 -8.19 -1.68
N VAL A 140 6.33 -6.90 -1.51
CA VAL A 140 5.04 -6.36 -1.08
C VAL A 140 4.34 -5.79 -2.31
N VAL A 141 3.13 -6.26 -2.58
CA VAL A 141 2.26 -5.73 -3.63
C VAL A 141 1.17 -4.91 -2.97
N ASP A 142 1.35 -3.60 -2.93
CA ASP A 142 0.33 -2.67 -2.44
C ASP A 142 -0.71 -2.42 -3.53
N GLU A 143 -1.96 -2.13 -3.12
CA GLU A 143 -3.13 -2.02 -4.01
C GLU A 143 -3.28 -3.27 -4.93
N ALA A 144 -3.11 -4.46 -4.35
CA ALA A 144 -3.10 -5.73 -5.06
C ALA A 144 -4.37 -6.01 -5.88
N HIS A 145 -5.48 -5.31 -5.61
CA HIS A 145 -6.69 -5.40 -6.43
C HIS A 145 -6.45 -5.00 -7.91
N CYS A 146 -5.40 -4.22 -8.19
CA CYS A 146 -5.01 -3.86 -9.56
C CYS A 146 -4.55 -5.06 -10.42
N ILE A 147 -4.24 -6.22 -9.82
CA ILE A 147 -3.78 -7.42 -10.53
C ILE A 147 -4.94 -8.21 -11.15
N SER A 148 -6.14 -8.04 -10.61
CA SER A 148 -7.32 -8.82 -11.01
C SER A 148 -8.07 -8.16 -12.17
N LYS A 149 -8.31 -8.93 -13.23
CA LYS A 149 -9.15 -8.51 -14.36
C LYS A 149 -10.63 -8.37 -13.98
N TRP A 150 -11.03 -8.95 -12.87
CA TRP A 150 -12.38 -8.83 -12.32
C TRP A 150 -12.61 -7.52 -11.55
N GLY A 151 -11.52 -6.83 -11.18
CA GLY A 151 -11.59 -5.56 -10.47
C GLY A 151 -11.69 -4.34 -11.41
N ALA A 152 -12.44 -3.33 -10.97
CA ALA A 152 -12.62 -2.07 -11.73
C ALA A 152 -11.31 -1.27 -11.93
N ALA A 153 -10.27 -1.59 -11.17
CA ALA A 153 -8.98 -0.89 -11.19
C ALA A 153 -7.85 -1.72 -11.80
N PHE A 154 -8.16 -2.73 -12.63
CA PHE A 154 -7.18 -3.57 -13.30
C PHE A 154 -6.11 -2.74 -14.05
N ARG A 155 -4.85 -3.17 -13.88
CA ARG A 155 -3.70 -2.60 -14.58
C ARG A 155 -2.84 -3.72 -15.17
N PRO A 156 -2.59 -3.71 -16.51
CA PRO A 156 -1.78 -4.75 -17.18
C PRO A 156 -0.38 -4.90 -16.56
N GLU A 157 0.21 -3.81 -16.09
CA GLU A 157 1.53 -3.80 -15.47
C GLU A 157 1.56 -4.60 -14.15
N TYR A 158 0.42 -4.66 -13.45
CA TYR A 158 0.27 -5.47 -12.25
C TYR A 158 0.13 -6.96 -12.55
N GLU A 159 -0.42 -7.34 -13.70
CA GLU A 159 -0.53 -8.75 -14.10
C GLU A 159 0.85 -9.41 -14.22
N ALA A 160 1.85 -8.67 -14.67
CA ALA A 160 3.22 -9.17 -14.79
C ALA A 160 3.84 -9.56 -13.44
N LEU A 161 3.36 -9.00 -12.32
CA LEU A 161 3.82 -9.34 -10.97
C LEU A 161 3.55 -10.81 -10.59
N SER A 162 2.63 -11.49 -11.29
CA SER A 162 2.38 -12.93 -11.12
C SER A 162 3.63 -13.79 -11.37
N GLN A 163 4.62 -13.26 -12.11
CA GLN A 163 5.87 -13.95 -12.38
C GLN A 163 6.87 -13.89 -11.21
N LEU A 164 6.64 -13.03 -10.20
CA LEU A 164 7.59 -12.80 -9.11
C LEU A 164 7.92 -14.08 -8.35
N LYS A 165 6.94 -14.93 -8.06
CA LYS A 165 7.16 -16.18 -7.33
C LYS A 165 8.00 -17.18 -8.13
N THR A 166 7.88 -17.18 -9.44
CA THR A 166 8.71 -18.01 -10.34
C THR A 166 10.14 -17.46 -10.45
N LEU A 167 10.29 -16.13 -10.54
CA LEU A 167 11.58 -15.47 -10.68
C LEU A 167 12.38 -15.43 -9.37
N PHE A 168 11.70 -15.40 -8.24
CA PHE A 168 12.27 -15.33 -6.88
C PHE A 168 11.57 -16.33 -5.96
N PRO A 169 11.78 -17.65 -6.12
CA PRO A 169 11.04 -18.69 -5.39
C PRO A 169 11.24 -18.61 -3.87
N GLU A 170 12.41 -18.15 -3.42
CA GLU A 170 12.75 -18.02 -2.00
C GLU A 170 12.22 -16.73 -1.34
N ALA A 171 11.67 -15.81 -2.13
CA ALA A 171 11.09 -14.60 -1.59
C ALA A 171 9.60 -14.82 -1.28
N GLN A 172 9.17 -14.32 -0.11
CA GLN A 172 7.75 -14.30 0.22
C GLN A 172 7.02 -13.19 -0.52
N ILE A 173 5.73 -13.39 -0.76
CA ILE A 173 4.83 -12.39 -1.34
C ILE A 173 3.84 -11.94 -0.27
N ALA A 174 3.76 -10.63 -0.08
CA ALA A 174 2.78 -9.99 0.80
C ALA A 174 1.90 -9.04 -0.03
N ALA A 175 0.66 -9.41 -0.28
CA ALA A 175 -0.26 -8.62 -1.08
C ALA A 175 -1.27 -7.88 -0.19
N PHE A 176 -1.43 -6.58 -0.41
CA PHE A 176 -2.29 -5.71 0.40
C PHE A 176 -3.28 -4.95 -0.47
N THR A 177 -4.52 -4.86 -0.02
CA THR A 177 -5.54 -4.02 -0.66
C THR A 177 -6.56 -3.48 0.34
N ALA A 178 -7.22 -2.40 -0.01
CA ALA A 178 -8.34 -1.88 0.77
C ALA A 178 -9.65 -2.60 0.43
N THR A 179 -9.81 -3.07 -0.80
CA THR A 179 -11.08 -3.61 -1.32
C THR A 179 -10.80 -4.81 -2.21
N ALA A 180 -11.49 -5.91 -1.95
CA ALA A 180 -11.55 -7.05 -2.85
C ALA A 180 -12.80 -7.89 -2.50
N ASP A 181 -13.64 -8.15 -3.48
CA ASP A 181 -14.70 -9.15 -3.37
C ASP A 181 -14.11 -10.57 -3.42
N GLU A 182 -14.94 -11.58 -3.21
CA GLU A 182 -14.47 -12.97 -3.14
C GLU A 182 -13.76 -13.42 -4.42
N ALA A 183 -14.33 -13.10 -5.59
CA ALA A 183 -13.75 -13.47 -6.87
C ALA A 183 -12.38 -12.81 -7.09
N THR A 184 -12.27 -11.52 -6.79
CA THR A 184 -11.01 -10.78 -6.84
C THR A 184 -9.97 -11.36 -5.88
N ARG A 185 -10.37 -11.75 -4.66
CA ARG A 185 -9.47 -12.35 -3.66
C ARG A 185 -8.87 -13.66 -4.16
N GLN A 186 -9.71 -14.54 -4.68
CA GLN A 186 -9.28 -15.83 -5.22
C GLN A 186 -8.32 -15.66 -6.40
N ASP A 187 -8.62 -14.74 -7.32
CA ASP A 187 -7.77 -14.44 -8.48
C ASP A 187 -6.39 -13.91 -8.04
N ILE A 188 -6.35 -12.99 -7.06
CA ILE A 188 -5.10 -12.43 -6.55
C ILE A 188 -4.25 -13.52 -5.89
N VAL A 189 -4.83 -14.31 -5.01
CA VAL A 189 -4.11 -15.39 -4.32
C VAL A 189 -3.56 -16.39 -5.32
N HIS A 190 -4.36 -16.81 -6.30
CA HIS A 190 -3.93 -17.73 -7.35
C HIS A 190 -2.76 -17.18 -8.19
N LYS A 191 -2.77 -15.88 -8.49
CA LYS A 191 -1.73 -15.25 -9.32
C LYS A 191 -0.43 -14.97 -8.57
N LEU A 192 -0.50 -14.62 -7.29
CA LEU A 192 0.66 -14.14 -6.55
C LEU A 192 1.31 -15.17 -5.64
N SER A 193 0.61 -16.23 -5.23
CA SER A 193 1.14 -17.16 -4.26
C SER A 193 1.03 -18.63 -4.68
N ASN A 194 1.93 -19.46 -4.16
CA ASN A 194 1.88 -20.91 -4.28
C ASN A 194 1.14 -21.48 -3.06
N GLN A 195 -0.13 -21.85 -3.20
CA GLN A 195 -0.98 -22.68 -2.30
C GLN A 195 -0.95 -22.43 -0.76
N ASN A 196 0.08 -21.82 -0.19
CA ASN A 196 0.25 -21.61 1.25
C ASN A 196 0.12 -20.15 1.68
N CYS A 197 -0.72 -19.35 1.00
CA CYS A 197 -0.94 -17.95 1.35
C CYS A 197 -1.95 -17.84 2.50
N ARG A 198 -1.56 -17.14 3.57
CA ARG A 198 -2.49 -16.78 4.65
C ARG A 198 -3.36 -15.59 4.21
N VAL A 199 -4.66 -15.78 4.29
CA VAL A 199 -5.62 -14.75 3.88
C VAL A 199 -6.19 -14.07 5.11
N PHE A 200 -6.06 -12.75 5.16
CA PHE A 200 -6.61 -11.90 6.21
C PHE A 200 -7.66 -10.96 5.61
N VAL A 201 -8.89 -11.08 6.06
CA VAL A 201 -9.97 -10.16 5.68
C VAL A 201 -10.46 -9.51 6.96
N LYS A 202 -10.13 -8.23 7.15
CA LYS A 202 -10.59 -7.45 8.29
C LYS A 202 -11.78 -6.60 7.89
N GLY A 203 -12.72 -6.46 8.83
CA GLY A 203 -14.02 -5.83 8.58
C GLY A 203 -13.92 -4.42 8.00
N PHE A 204 -14.85 -4.09 7.13
CA PHE A 204 -15.00 -2.76 6.53
C PHE A 204 -15.82 -1.81 7.42
N ASP A 205 -16.32 -2.31 8.55
CA ASP A 205 -17.13 -1.49 9.45
C ASP A 205 -16.29 -0.37 10.06
N ARG A 206 -16.78 0.84 9.90
CA ARG A 206 -16.17 2.05 10.44
C ARG A 206 -17.23 2.77 11.27
N PRO A 207 -17.39 2.40 12.54
CA PRO A 207 -18.49 2.89 13.39
C PRO A 207 -18.48 4.43 13.56
N ASN A 208 -17.35 5.07 13.26
CA ASN A 208 -17.22 6.53 13.26
C ASN A 208 -17.69 7.20 11.95
N LEU A 209 -18.09 6.44 10.92
CA LEU A 209 -18.61 6.97 9.66
C LEU A 209 -20.10 6.64 9.53
N SER A 210 -20.91 7.66 9.34
CA SER A 210 -22.32 7.52 9.02
C SER A 210 -22.50 7.59 7.50
N LEU A 211 -23.13 6.57 6.92
CA LEU A 211 -23.45 6.51 5.48
C LEU A 211 -24.95 6.72 5.31
N ALA A 212 -25.33 7.63 4.41
CA ALA A 212 -26.71 7.87 4.05
C ALA A 212 -26.86 7.89 2.52
N VAL A 213 -27.89 7.20 2.00
CA VAL A 213 -28.26 7.21 0.59
C VAL A 213 -29.60 7.96 0.47
N LEU A 214 -29.62 9.00 -0.33
CA LEU A 214 -30.79 9.84 -0.53
C LEU A 214 -31.21 9.83 -2.01
N ALA A 215 -32.52 9.89 -2.28
CA ALA A 215 -33.03 10.05 -3.64
C ALA A 215 -32.50 11.35 -4.24
N LYS A 216 -32.17 11.35 -5.56
CA LYS A 216 -31.57 12.50 -6.27
C LYS A 216 -32.59 13.60 -6.64
N GLU A 217 -33.62 13.75 -5.86
CA GLU A 217 -34.62 14.84 -6.04
C GLU A 217 -34.11 16.12 -5.41
N LYS A 218 -34.23 17.26 -6.11
CA LYS A 218 -33.82 18.59 -5.63
C LYS A 218 -32.41 18.58 -5.00
N TRP A 219 -31.48 17.85 -5.61
CA TRP A 219 -30.18 17.56 -5.04
C TRP A 219 -29.37 18.80 -4.61
N LYS A 220 -29.51 19.94 -5.32
CA LYS A 220 -28.83 21.20 -4.99
C LYS A 220 -29.31 21.77 -3.65
N GLU A 221 -30.62 21.83 -3.43
CA GLU A 221 -31.21 22.28 -2.16
C GLU A 221 -30.81 21.35 -1.03
N ARG A 222 -30.86 20.03 -1.26
CA ARG A 222 -30.45 19.02 -0.25
C ARG A 222 -28.97 19.14 0.09
N LEU A 223 -28.10 19.37 -0.90
CA LEU A 223 -26.67 19.54 -0.64
C LEU A 223 -26.43 20.79 0.23
N VAL A 224 -27.08 21.91 -0.09
CA VAL A 224 -26.99 23.14 0.71
C VAL A 224 -27.45 22.86 2.16
N ASN A 225 -28.63 22.25 2.34
CA ASN A 225 -29.18 21.93 3.65
C ASN A 225 -28.29 20.95 4.44
N LEU A 226 -27.57 20.05 3.76
CA LEU A 226 -26.62 19.13 4.39
C LEU A 226 -25.34 19.85 4.85
N LEU A 227 -24.88 20.85 4.10
CA LEU A 227 -23.64 21.57 4.35
C LEU A 227 -23.81 22.75 5.34
N GLU A 228 -25.00 23.36 5.36
CA GLU A 228 -25.24 24.55 6.18
C GLU A 228 -24.97 24.35 7.69
N PRO A 229 -25.39 23.23 8.33
CA PRO A 229 -25.07 22.98 9.73
C PRO A 229 -23.58 22.68 9.97
N LYS A 230 -22.81 22.48 8.90
CA LYS A 230 -21.38 22.10 8.94
C LYS A 230 -20.46 23.25 8.53
N ARG A 231 -20.94 24.48 8.51
CA ARG A 231 -20.14 25.67 8.23
C ARG A 231 -18.91 25.73 9.13
N GLY A 232 -17.74 26.01 8.52
CA GLY A 232 -16.47 26.02 9.25
C GLY A 232 -15.79 24.66 9.39
N GLN A 233 -16.43 23.57 8.94
CA GLN A 233 -15.82 22.25 8.85
C GLN A 233 -15.32 21.96 7.43
N SER A 234 -14.28 21.14 7.31
CA SER A 234 -13.78 20.68 6.02
C SER A 234 -14.68 19.60 5.44
N GLY A 235 -14.90 19.61 4.14
CA GLY A 235 -15.72 18.63 3.43
C GLY A 235 -15.25 18.45 1.99
N ILE A 236 -15.56 17.29 1.38
CA ILE A 236 -15.26 16.98 0.00
C ILE A 236 -16.56 16.59 -0.71
N VAL A 237 -16.83 17.21 -1.86
CA VAL A 237 -17.97 16.87 -2.71
C VAL A 237 -17.45 16.25 -4.00
N TYR A 238 -17.81 14.97 -4.26
CA TYR A 238 -17.49 14.30 -5.50
C TYR A 238 -18.63 14.42 -6.50
N CYS A 239 -18.31 14.83 -7.73
CA CYS A 239 -19.27 14.92 -8.83
C CYS A 239 -18.81 14.03 -9.99
N LEU A 240 -19.74 13.26 -10.57
CA LEU A 240 -19.45 12.35 -11.70
C LEU A 240 -19.21 13.10 -13.02
N SER A 241 -19.62 14.35 -13.14
CA SER A 241 -19.47 15.14 -14.35
C SER A 241 -19.38 16.63 -14.03
N LEU A 242 -18.57 17.35 -14.82
CA LEU A 242 -18.42 18.80 -14.74
C LEU A 242 -19.74 19.57 -14.94
N ILE A 243 -20.71 19.04 -15.69
CA ILE A 243 -22.03 19.63 -15.85
C ILE A 243 -22.85 19.68 -14.55
N HIS A 244 -22.45 18.94 -13.53
CA HIS A 244 -23.06 18.96 -12.20
C HIS A 244 -22.39 19.97 -11.26
N ILE A 245 -21.25 20.50 -11.67
CA ILE A 245 -20.60 21.60 -10.98
C ILE A 245 -21.19 22.85 -11.57
N SER A 246 -22.12 23.51 -10.85
CA SER A 246 -22.46 24.88 -11.18
C SER A 246 -21.17 25.70 -11.18
N GLU A 247 -20.87 26.44 -12.27
CA GLU A 247 -19.67 27.27 -12.36
C GLU A 247 -19.45 27.99 -11.03
N PRO A 248 -18.25 27.91 -10.46
CA PRO A 248 -17.92 28.78 -9.36
C PRO A 248 -18.05 30.20 -9.94
N THR A 249 -19.02 30.93 -9.47
CA THR A 249 -19.10 32.37 -9.76
C THR A 249 -17.75 32.95 -9.40
N ARG A 250 -16.92 33.22 -10.43
CA ARG A 250 -15.68 33.96 -10.29
C ARG A 250 -16.07 35.29 -9.65
N ARG A 251 -15.94 35.41 -8.35
CA ARG A 251 -15.91 36.71 -7.71
C ARG A 251 -14.62 37.36 -8.19
N THR A 252 -14.72 38.19 -9.22
CA THR A 252 -13.71 39.20 -9.50
C THR A 252 -13.50 39.97 -8.20
N PRO A 253 -12.29 40.07 -7.67
CA PRO A 253 -12.03 41.01 -6.59
C PRO A 253 -12.24 42.41 -7.14
N ILE A 254 -13.08 43.19 -6.46
CA ILE A 254 -13.20 44.61 -6.63
C ILE A 254 -11.96 45.28 -6.04
#